data_b10b83bcc4454e16480805d9ebc50bfb
#
_entry.id   b10b83bcc4454e16480805d9ebc50bfb
#
_cell.length_a   1.000
_cell.length_b   1.000
_cell.length_c   1.000
_cell.angle_alpha   90.00
_cell.angle_beta   90.00
_cell.angle_gamma   90.00
#
_symmetry.space_group_name_H-M   'P 1'
#
loop_
_entity.id
_entity.type
_entity.pdbx_description
1 polymer ?
#
loop_
_entity_poly.entity_id
_entity_poly.type
_entity_poly.pdbx_seq_one_letter_code
_entity_poly.pdbx_strand_id
1 'polypeptide(L)'
;MKLFDEIELFEEELKKAKTRDFGDYKGLGKRFFDIYSTDGFPLEMIIEEINDRKKELGFEKLSKNQEEKIKQEFNKEFEKHQELSRTATAGTFKAGLADHSEQATKYHTATHLLLAALRQILGEHVAQKGSNITGERLRFDFSHSEKMTPEQTKLTETLVNEKIEEDLPIKIEETSLEEAKKQNATGAFETKYGERVKVYTIGSSVGSGQAFSKEICGGPHVERTGVLGKFKIIKEEASSSGVRRIKAILE
;
A
#
# COMPACT_ATOMS: atom_id res chain seq x y z
N MET A 1 -12.71 12.53 13.34
CA MET A 1 -14.02 13.20 13.11
C MET A 1 -15.10 12.15 12.96
N LYS A 2 -15.01 11.20 12.03
CA LYS A 2 -16.08 10.19 11.83
C LYS A 2 -16.38 9.26 13.02
N LEU A 3 -15.40 8.87 13.81
CA LEU A 3 -15.67 8.02 14.99
C LEU A 3 -16.59 8.72 15.99
N PHE A 4 -16.33 9.98 16.29
CA PHE A 4 -17.15 10.76 17.22
C PHE A 4 -18.56 11.01 16.66
N ASP A 5 -18.68 11.31 15.37
CA ASP A 5 -19.97 11.52 14.69
C ASP A 5 -20.83 10.23 14.72
N GLU A 6 -20.20 9.07 14.51
CA GLU A 6 -20.87 7.76 14.55
C GLU A 6 -21.24 7.34 15.97
N ILE A 7 -20.44 7.69 16.98
CA ILE A 7 -20.75 7.47 18.40
C ILE A 7 -21.93 8.33 18.81
N GLU A 8 -21.97 9.61 18.42
CA GLU A 8 -23.10 10.51 18.67
C GLU A 8 -24.40 9.97 18.04
N LEU A 9 -24.33 9.51 16.81
CA LEU A 9 -25.47 8.90 16.13
C LEU A 9 -25.93 7.63 16.85
N PHE A 10 -25.01 6.79 17.30
CA PHE A 10 -25.32 5.60 18.08
C PHE A 10 -25.95 5.95 19.44
N GLU A 11 -25.47 6.99 20.13
CA GLU A 11 -26.09 7.50 21.34
C GLU A 11 -27.53 7.97 21.11
N GLU A 12 -27.80 8.69 20.02
CA GLU A 12 -29.15 9.09 19.66
C GLU A 12 -30.07 7.90 19.38
N GLU A 13 -29.56 6.89 18.71
CA GLU A 13 -30.28 5.64 18.46
C GLU A 13 -30.59 4.91 19.76
N LEU A 14 -29.65 4.84 20.72
CA LEU A 14 -29.88 4.30 22.06
C LEU A 14 -30.93 5.07 22.85
N LYS A 15 -30.89 6.41 22.82
CA LYS A 15 -31.87 7.27 23.49
C LYS A 15 -33.28 7.14 22.91
N LYS A 16 -33.39 6.89 21.59
CA LYS A 16 -34.67 6.68 20.88
C LYS A 16 -35.23 5.26 21.10
N ALA A 17 -34.37 4.27 21.33
CA ALA A 17 -34.80 2.91 21.69
C ALA A 17 -35.34 2.89 23.12
N LYS A 18 -36.66 2.97 23.29
CA LYS A 18 -37.35 2.95 24.59
C LYS A 18 -37.18 1.65 25.39
N THR A 19 -36.44 0.67 24.91
CA THR A 19 -36.20 -0.62 25.54
C THR A 19 -34.72 -0.78 25.88
N ARG A 20 -34.41 -1.44 27.01
CA ARG A 20 -33.03 -1.76 27.44
C ARG A 20 -32.29 -2.72 26.48
N ASP A 21 -33.02 -3.28 25.55
CA ASP A 21 -32.48 -4.18 24.53
C ASP A 21 -32.56 -3.51 23.15
N PHE A 22 -31.41 -3.11 22.66
CA PHE A 22 -31.23 -2.63 21.26
C PHE A 22 -31.19 -3.88 20.37
N GLY A 23 -32.39 -4.38 20.02
CA GLY A 23 -32.62 -5.74 19.52
C GLY A 23 -31.99 -6.10 18.17
N ASP A 24 -31.45 -5.17 17.43
CA ASP A 24 -30.83 -5.50 16.14
C ASP A 24 -29.53 -4.68 15.92
N TYR A 25 -28.40 -5.28 16.32
CA TYR A 25 -27.05 -4.79 16.03
C TYR A 25 -26.62 -5.06 14.59
N LYS A 26 -27.58 -5.40 13.74
CA LYS A 26 -27.37 -5.66 12.32
C LYS A 26 -26.88 -4.40 11.61
N GLY A 27 -25.78 -4.52 10.93
CA GLY A 27 -25.15 -3.41 10.22
C GLY A 27 -24.09 -2.63 11.01
N LEU A 28 -23.98 -2.83 12.35
CA LEU A 28 -22.92 -2.18 13.12
C LEU A 28 -21.53 -2.64 12.70
N GLY A 29 -21.35 -3.92 12.39
CA GLY A 29 -20.07 -4.43 11.91
C GLY A 29 -19.61 -3.75 10.62
N LYS A 30 -20.54 -3.44 9.71
CA LYS A 30 -20.25 -2.66 8.50
C LYS A 30 -19.87 -1.21 8.83
N ARG A 31 -20.63 -0.53 9.70
CA ARG A 31 -20.33 0.85 10.13
C ARG A 31 -18.94 0.93 10.79
N PHE A 32 -18.60 -0.03 11.63
CA PHE A 32 -17.30 -0.12 12.28
C PHE A 32 -16.17 -0.40 11.29
N PHE A 33 -16.44 -1.19 10.25
CA PHE A 33 -15.51 -1.36 9.15
C PHE A 33 -15.28 -0.05 8.37
N ASP A 34 -16.31 0.76 8.16
CA ASP A 34 -16.20 2.07 7.53
C ASP A 34 -15.32 3.03 8.36
N ILE A 35 -15.45 3.04 9.69
CA ILE A 35 -14.58 3.79 10.61
C ILE A 35 -13.15 3.28 10.54
N TYR A 36 -12.95 1.96 10.63
CA TYR A 36 -11.63 1.33 10.52
C TYR A 36 -10.94 1.68 9.21
N SER A 37 -11.65 1.55 8.10
CA SER A 37 -11.08 1.76 6.76
C SER A 37 -10.78 3.23 6.44
N THR A 38 -11.48 4.17 7.09
CA THR A 38 -11.36 5.62 6.84
C THR A 38 -10.43 6.29 7.84
N ASP A 39 -10.60 6.01 9.12
CA ASP A 39 -9.94 6.73 10.22
C ASP A 39 -8.88 5.87 10.94
N GLY A 40 -8.83 4.56 10.63
CA GLY A 40 -7.80 3.64 11.14
C GLY A 40 -8.03 3.15 12.57
N PHE A 41 -9.24 3.31 13.15
CA PHE A 41 -9.54 2.84 14.50
C PHE A 41 -9.73 1.32 14.52
N PRO A 42 -8.98 0.58 15.37
CA PRO A 42 -9.17 -0.86 15.55
C PRO A 42 -10.58 -1.19 16.06
N LEU A 43 -11.13 -2.32 15.62
CA LEU A 43 -12.47 -2.77 16.02
C LEU A 43 -12.63 -2.87 17.54
N GLU A 44 -11.59 -3.34 18.21
CA GLU A 44 -11.58 -3.49 19.68
C GLU A 44 -11.78 -2.14 20.38
N MET A 45 -11.11 -1.10 19.90
CA MET A 45 -11.27 0.27 20.45
C MET A 45 -12.66 0.82 20.20
N ILE A 46 -13.25 0.55 19.03
CA ILE A 46 -14.62 1.00 18.72
C ILE A 46 -15.62 0.30 19.63
N ILE A 47 -15.47 -1.01 19.87
CA ILE A 47 -16.33 -1.79 20.78
C ILE A 47 -16.20 -1.30 22.23
N GLU A 48 -14.97 -1.00 22.67
CA GLU A 48 -14.72 -0.48 24.04
C GLU A 48 -15.39 0.87 24.23
N GLU A 49 -15.22 1.82 23.31
CA GLU A 49 -15.85 3.15 23.38
C GLU A 49 -17.38 3.05 23.42
N ILE A 50 -17.97 2.17 22.59
CA ILE A 50 -19.43 1.94 22.60
C ILE A 50 -19.90 1.36 23.92
N ASN A 51 -19.16 0.42 24.49
CA ASN A 51 -19.52 -0.15 25.81
C ASN A 51 -19.42 0.89 26.93
N ASP A 52 -18.47 1.81 26.86
CA ASP A 52 -18.34 2.89 27.84
C ASP A 52 -19.50 3.90 27.68
N ARG A 53 -19.87 4.27 26.47
CA ARG A 53 -21.05 5.15 26.24
C ARG A 53 -22.36 4.50 26.66
N LYS A 54 -22.56 3.22 26.39
CA LYS A 54 -23.72 2.48 26.88
C LYS A 54 -23.83 2.55 28.41
N LYS A 55 -22.69 2.35 29.09
CA LYS A 55 -22.62 2.42 30.56
C LYS A 55 -22.98 3.82 31.09
N GLU A 56 -22.46 4.88 30.48
CA GLU A 56 -22.76 6.27 30.83
C GLU A 56 -24.26 6.58 30.68
N LEU A 57 -24.92 6.01 29.69
CA LEU A 57 -26.35 6.17 29.42
C LEU A 57 -27.24 5.20 30.24
N GLY A 58 -26.67 4.36 31.11
CA GLY A 58 -27.40 3.41 31.94
C GLY A 58 -27.84 2.13 31.22
N PHE A 59 -27.25 1.81 30.08
CA PHE A 59 -27.48 0.56 29.36
C PHE A 59 -26.44 -0.49 29.75
N GLU A 60 -26.82 -1.76 29.61
CA GLU A 60 -25.89 -2.88 29.76
C GLU A 60 -24.87 -2.88 28.60
N LYS A 61 -23.62 -3.32 28.87
CA LYS A 61 -22.61 -3.53 27.86
C LYS A 61 -23.09 -4.53 26.79
N LEU A 62 -22.45 -4.53 25.65
CA LEU A 62 -22.67 -5.54 24.63
C LEU A 62 -22.43 -6.94 25.21
N SER A 63 -23.36 -7.85 25.02
CA SER A 63 -23.16 -9.25 25.37
C SER A 63 -22.12 -9.89 24.44
N LYS A 64 -21.44 -10.95 24.88
CA LYS A 64 -20.48 -11.69 24.05
C LYS A 64 -21.05 -12.10 22.69
N ASN A 65 -22.33 -12.50 22.66
CA ASN A 65 -23.01 -12.89 21.42
C ASN A 65 -23.21 -11.70 20.46
N GLN A 66 -23.47 -10.51 21.00
CA GLN A 66 -23.60 -9.28 20.20
C GLN A 66 -22.25 -8.83 19.65
N GLU A 67 -21.20 -8.84 20.47
CA GLU A 67 -19.84 -8.54 20.03
C GLU A 67 -19.39 -9.53 18.94
N GLU A 68 -19.70 -10.81 19.09
CA GLU A 68 -19.33 -11.83 18.10
C GLU A 68 -20.05 -11.63 16.75
N LYS A 69 -21.33 -11.26 16.76
CA LYS A 69 -22.05 -10.89 15.54
C LYS A 69 -21.48 -9.65 14.86
N ILE A 70 -21.14 -8.62 15.62
CA ILE A 70 -20.49 -7.41 15.12
C ILE A 70 -19.13 -7.76 14.48
N LYS A 71 -18.31 -8.60 15.14
CA LYS A 71 -17.04 -9.07 14.62
C LYS A 71 -17.19 -9.87 13.33
N GLN A 72 -18.20 -10.74 13.24
CA GLN A 72 -18.49 -11.51 12.03
C GLN A 72 -18.88 -10.61 10.85
N GLU A 73 -19.75 -9.62 11.08
CA GLU A 73 -20.11 -8.64 10.04
C GLU A 73 -18.91 -7.78 9.60
N PHE A 74 -18.12 -7.31 10.56
CA PHE A 74 -16.90 -6.55 10.29
C PHE A 74 -15.91 -7.36 9.44
N ASN A 75 -15.63 -8.60 9.84
CA ASN A 75 -14.71 -9.49 9.13
C ASN A 75 -15.21 -9.78 7.70
N LYS A 76 -16.51 -9.93 7.51
CA LYS A 76 -17.10 -10.11 6.19
C LYS A 76 -16.87 -8.91 5.26
N GLU A 77 -17.03 -7.69 5.77
CA GLU A 77 -16.74 -6.48 4.99
C GLU A 77 -15.23 -6.29 4.79
N PHE A 78 -14.42 -6.65 5.78
CA PHE A 78 -12.97 -6.66 5.69
C PHE A 78 -12.46 -7.63 4.61
N GLU A 79 -12.96 -8.88 4.60
CA GLU A 79 -12.64 -9.88 3.58
C GLU A 79 -13.09 -9.43 2.18
N LYS A 80 -14.29 -8.89 2.08
CA LYS A 80 -14.82 -8.33 0.83
C LYS A 80 -13.96 -7.16 0.33
N HIS A 81 -13.53 -6.27 1.22
CA HIS A 81 -12.64 -5.18 0.87
C HIS A 81 -11.25 -5.70 0.46
N GLN A 82 -10.73 -6.71 1.16
CA GLN A 82 -9.49 -7.39 0.75
C GLN A 82 -9.67 -8.08 -0.61
N GLU A 83 -10.79 -8.71 -0.87
CA GLU A 83 -11.07 -9.39 -2.13
C GLU A 83 -11.28 -8.39 -3.27
N LEU A 84 -11.96 -7.27 -3.05
CA LEU A 84 -12.03 -6.15 -3.99
C LEU A 84 -10.64 -5.55 -4.25
N SER A 85 -9.82 -5.40 -3.24
CA SER A 85 -8.42 -4.99 -3.39
C SER A 85 -7.58 -6.05 -4.12
N ARG A 86 -7.85 -7.34 -3.89
CA ARG A 86 -7.21 -8.48 -4.61
C ARG A 86 -7.74 -8.62 -6.02
N THR A 87 -9.04 -8.45 -6.27
CA THR A 87 -9.65 -8.57 -7.61
C THR A 87 -9.38 -7.34 -8.45
N ALA A 88 -9.36 -6.14 -7.87
CA ALA A 88 -8.78 -4.96 -8.53
C ALA A 88 -7.31 -5.19 -8.92
N THR A 89 -6.60 -6.04 -8.17
CA THR A 89 -5.22 -6.46 -8.46
C THR A 89 -5.14 -7.74 -9.31
N ALA A 90 -6.09 -8.68 -9.21
CA ALA A 90 -6.04 -10.00 -9.88
C ALA A 90 -6.59 -10.01 -11.31
N GLY A 91 -7.47 -9.08 -11.67
CA GLY A 91 -7.94 -8.89 -13.06
C GLY A 91 -6.97 -8.07 -13.90
N THR A 92 -6.02 -7.41 -13.29
CA THR A 92 -4.98 -6.59 -13.92
C THR A 92 -3.65 -6.77 -13.18
N PHE A 93 -3.09 -7.98 -13.19
CA PHE A 93 -1.66 -8.12 -12.90
C PHE A 93 -0.89 -7.58 -14.12
N LYS A 94 -1.15 -6.35 -14.48
CA LYS A 94 -0.37 -5.48 -15.35
C LYS A 94 0.32 -4.47 -14.44
N ALA A 95 1.23 -4.97 -13.61
CA ALA A 95 2.25 -4.20 -12.91
C ALA A 95 1.77 -3.02 -12.03
N GLY A 96 0.58 -3.09 -11.41
CA GLY A 96 0.07 -2.02 -10.53
C GLY A 96 -0.33 -0.73 -11.26
N LEU A 97 -0.38 -0.75 -12.60
CA LEU A 97 -0.79 0.37 -13.42
C LEU A 97 -2.32 0.46 -13.48
N ALA A 98 -2.87 1.59 -13.09
CA ALA A 98 -4.30 1.87 -13.22
C ALA A 98 -4.70 2.11 -14.69
N ASP A 99 -3.77 2.57 -15.52
CA ASP A 99 -3.89 2.74 -16.96
C ASP A 99 -2.56 2.41 -17.68
N HIS A 100 -2.56 2.40 -19.02
CA HIS A 100 -1.40 2.15 -19.86
C HIS A 100 -0.90 3.42 -20.56
N SER A 101 -1.16 4.59 -19.98
CA SER A 101 -0.67 5.85 -20.50
C SER A 101 0.87 5.91 -20.45
N GLU A 102 1.45 6.75 -21.29
CA GLU A 102 2.89 7.05 -21.27
C GLU A 102 3.32 7.52 -19.88
N GLN A 103 2.50 8.35 -19.24
CA GLN A 103 2.78 8.86 -17.90
C GLN A 103 2.78 7.76 -16.83
N ALA A 104 1.83 6.81 -16.88
CA ALA A 104 1.81 5.67 -15.99
C ALA A 104 3.04 4.77 -16.18
N THR A 105 3.52 4.60 -17.42
CA THR A 105 4.75 3.88 -17.75
C THR A 105 5.99 4.57 -17.15
N LYS A 106 6.06 5.89 -17.21
CA LYS A 106 7.11 6.69 -16.54
C LYS A 106 7.10 6.48 -15.04
N TYR A 107 5.94 6.61 -14.39
CA TYR A 107 5.80 6.37 -12.95
C TYR A 107 6.16 4.93 -12.57
N HIS A 108 5.84 3.95 -13.40
CA HIS A 108 6.21 2.56 -13.14
C HIS A 108 7.74 2.38 -13.12
N THR A 109 8.44 2.99 -14.06
CA THR A 109 9.90 2.99 -14.06
C THR A 109 10.48 3.74 -12.85
N ALA A 110 9.91 4.89 -12.49
CA ALA A 110 10.31 5.63 -11.29
C ALA A 110 10.10 4.80 -10.00
N THR A 111 9.12 3.88 -9.96
CA THR A 111 8.91 2.97 -8.83
C THR A 111 10.11 2.04 -8.61
N HIS A 112 10.71 1.52 -9.68
CA HIS A 112 11.91 0.68 -9.59
C HIS A 112 13.14 1.48 -9.14
N LEU A 113 13.31 2.71 -9.62
CA LEU A 113 14.37 3.60 -9.12
C LEU A 113 14.18 3.91 -7.63
N LEU A 114 12.94 4.19 -7.22
CA LEU A 114 12.61 4.47 -5.83
C LEU A 114 12.90 3.28 -4.91
N LEU A 115 12.50 2.05 -5.30
CA LEU A 115 12.79 0.85 -4.50
C LEU A 115 14.29 0.64 -4.34
N ALA A 116 15.07 0.74 -5.43
CA ALA A 116 16.51 0.59 -5.39
C ALA A 116 17.17 1.66 -4.51
N ALA A 117 16.75 2.92 -4.61
CA ALA A 117 17.25 4.01 -3.77
C ALA A 117 16.92 3.79 -2.28
N LEU A 118 15.70 3.39 -1.97
CA LEU A 118 15.29 3.08 -0.59
C LEU A 118 16.12 1.94 0.00
N ARG A 119 16.40 0.88 -0.77
CA ARG A 119 17.27 -0.22 -0.33
C ARG A 119 18.69 0.22 -0.04
N GLN A 120 19.24 1.10 -0.84
CA GLN A 120 20.59 1.64 -0.60
C GLN A 120 20.66 2.54 0.65
N ILE A 121 19.61 3.29 0.94
CA ILE A 121 19.60 4.27 2.03
C ILE A 121 19.11 3.67 3.35
N LEU A 122 18.09 2.83 3.31
CA LEU A 122 17.46 2.26 4.51
C LEU A 122 17.93 0.83 4.79
N GLY A 123 18.44 0.11 3.78
CA GLY A 123 18.94 -1.26 3.90
C GLY A 123 18.14 -2.29 3.10
N GLU A 124 18.74 -3.48 2.96
CA GLU A 124 18.23 -4.60 2.14
C GLU A 124 16.89 -5.19 2.61
N HIS A 125 16.45 -4.87 3.85
CA HIS A 125 15.15 -5.29 4.38
C HIS A 125 13.97 -4.60 3.70
N VAL A 126 14.24 -3.52 2.94
CA VAL A 126 13.20 -2.81 2.21
C VAL A 126 12.69 -3.66 1.06
N ALA A 127 11.39 -3.94 1.09
CA ALA A 127 10.67 -4.67 0.05
C ALA A 127 9.36 -3.95 -0.27
N GLN A 128 8.96 -3.99 -1.52
CA GLN A 128 7.66 -3.46 -1.95
C GLN A 128 6.53 -4.26 -1.29
N LYS A 129 5.58 -3.56 -0.67
CA LYS A 129 4.35 -4.10 -0.09
C LYS A 129 3.11 -3.77 -0.91
N GLY A 130 3.18 -2.74 -1.72
CA GLY A 130 2.13 -2.33 -2.64
C GLY A 130 2.53 -1.12 -3.45
N SER A 131 1.81 -0.89 -4.55
CA SER A 131 1.92 0.33 -5.34
C SER A 131 0.56 0.66 -5.96
N ASN A 132 0.35 1.95 -6.21
CA ASN A 132 -0.77 2.42 -7.01
C ASN A 132 -0.27 3.59 -7.87
N ILE A 133 -0.34 3.40 -9.18
CA ILE A 133 0.18 4.32 -10.19
C ILE A 133 -0.99 4.85 -11.00
N THR A 134 -1.10 6.17 -11.06
CA THR A 134 -2.04 6.90 -11.92
C THR A 134 -1.25 7.83 -12.84
N GLY A 135 -1.91 8.48 -13.79
CA GLY A 135 -1.26 9.52 -14.62
C GLY A 135 -0.79 10.76 -13.84
N GLU A 136 -1.23 10.93 -12.60
CA GLU A 136 -0.93 12.11 -11.79
C GLU A 136 0.13 11.88 -10.72
N ARG A 137 0.24 10.63 -10.22
CA ARG A 137 1.11 10.30 -9.08
C ARG A 137 1.47 8.82 -8.99
N LEU A 138 2.54 8.58 -8.25
CA LEU A 138 2.96 7.30 -7.72
C LEU A 138 2.66 7.24 -6.21
N ARG A 139 2.04 6.14 -5.75
CA ARG A 139 2.00 5.73 -4.36
C ARG A 139 2.78 4.43 -4.22
N PHE A 140 3.70 4.38 -3.28
CA PHE A 140 4.57 3.24 -3.04
C PHE A 140 4.59 2.86 -1.56
N ASP A 141 4.21 1.63 -1.25
CA ASP A 141 4.19 1.07 0.10
C ASP A 141 5.36 0.09 0.25
N PHE A 142 6.17 0.24 1.30
CA PHE A 142 7.38 -0.55 1.51
C PHE A 142 7.58 -0.94 2.97
N SER A 143 8.30 -2.07 3.20
CA SER A 143 8.63 -2.53 4.55
C SER A 143 9.69 -1.64 5.19
N HIS A 144 9.32 -0.95 6.27
CA HIS A 144 10.22 -0.23 7.16
C HIS A 144 9.49 0.09 8.46
N SER A 145 10.14 -0.11 9.60
CA SER A 145 9.50 0.02 10.92
C SER A 145 9.41 1.46 11.40
N GLU A 146 10.33 2.31 10.96
CA GLU A 146 10.48 3.67 11.47
C GLU A 146 10.08 4.72 10.44
N LYS A 147 9.74 5.91 10.90
CA LYS A 147 9.56 7.07 10.03
C LYS A 147 10.90 7.45 9.40
N MET A 148 10.90 7.69 8.09
CA MET A 148 12.08 8.23 7.42
C MET A 148 12.43 9.61 7.98
N THR A 149 13.73 9.86 8.18
CA THR A 149 14.18 11.20 8.52
C THR A 149 14.08 12.13 7.31
N PRO A 150 14.06 13.46 7.52
CA PRO A 150 14.10 14.42 6.40
C PRO A 150 15.34 14.21 5.51
N GLU A 151 16.48 13.85 6.10
CA GLU A 151 17.73 13.58 5.40
C GLU A 151 17.61 12.33 4.53
N GLN A 152 17.07 11.23 5.07
CA GLN A 152 16.85 9.98 4.32
C GLN A 152 15.89 10.22 3.15
N THR A 153 14.82 10.99 3.38
CA THR A 153 13.85 11.34 2.33
C THR A 153 14.53 12.15 1.22
N LYS A 154 15.33 13.15 1.59
CA LYS A 154 16.07 13.98 0.63
C LYS A 154 17.11 13.17 -0.13
N LEU A 155 17.88 12.32 0.55
CA LEU A 155 18.87 11.45 -0.09
C LEU A 155 18.21 10.49 -1.09
N THR A 156 17.05 9.91 -0.72
CA THR A 156 16.28 9.04 -1.64
C THR A 156 15.86 9.80 -2.88
N GLU A 157 15.29 11.00 -2.73
CA GLU A 157 14.89 11.85 -3.86
C GLU A 157 16.07 12.24 -4.73
N THR A 158 17.19 12.64 -4.11
CA THR A 158 18.42 13.00 -4.81
C THR A 158 18.96 11.82 -5.61
N LEU A 159 19.09 10.64 -5.01
CA LEU A 159 19.61 9.45 -5.68
C LEU A 159 18.74 9.01 -6.86
N VAL A 160 17.41 9.09 -6.74
CA VAL A 160 16.51 8.81 -7.86
C VAL A 160 16.74 9.80 -9.00
N ASN A 161 16.87 11.10 -8.71
CA ASN A 161 17.10 12.13 -9.73
C ASN A 161 18.49 11.98 -10.38
N GLU A 162 19.53 11.64 -9.65
CA GLU A 162 20.85 11.31 -10.21
C GLU A 162 20.74 10.18 -11.25
N LYS A 163 19.98 9.12 -10.94
CA LYS A 163 19.77 8.01 -11.89
C LYS A 163 18.89 8.37 -13.09
N ILE A 164 18.06 9.37 -12.96
CA ILE A 164 17.32 9.96 -14.09
C ILE A 164 18.27 10.78 -14.96
N GLU A 165 19.12 11.64 -14.37
CA GLU A 165 20.08 12.49 -15.07
C GLU A 165 21.18 11.67 -15.78
N GLU A 166 21.58 10.51 -15.21
CA GLU A 166 22.51 9.56 -15.85
C GLU A 166 21.93 8.92 -17.12
N ASP A 167 20.64 9.09 -17.38
CA ASP A 167 19.93 8.56 -18.55
C ASP A 167 20.21 7.07 -18.81
N LEU A 168 20.02 6.26 -17.79
CA LEU A 168 20.35 4.84 -17.79
C LEU A 168 19.45 4.04 -18.73
N PRO A 169 20.00 3.09 -19.52
CA PRO A 169 19.21 2.21 -20.35
C PRO A 169 18.47 1.18 -19.51
N ILE A 170 17.26 0.79 -19.96
CA ILE A 170 16.45 -0.26 -19.37
C ILE A 170 16.45 -1.46 -20.29
N LYS A 171 16.98 -2.57 -19.82
CA LYS A 171 17.04 -3.84 -20.54
C LYS A 171 15.97 -4.79 -20.03
N ILE A 172 15.35 -5.52 -20.95
CA ILE A 172 14.37 -6.55 -20.67
C ILE A 172 14.95 -7.89 -21.09
N GLU A 173 14.92 -8.85 -20.19
CA GLU A 173 15.30 -10.23 -20.44
C GLU A 173 14.15 -11.15 -20.05
N GLU A 174 13.78 -12.10 -20.89
CA GLU A 174 12.81 -13.14 -20.57
C GLU A 174 13.55 -14.43 -20.22
N THR A 175 13.42 -14.89 -18.98
CA THR A 175 14.17 -16.02 -18.46
C THR A 175 13.31 -16.91 -17.55
N SER A 176 13.85 -18.01 -17.06
CA SER A 176 13.17 -18.81 -16.03
C SER A 176 13.22 -18.10 -14.67
N LEU A 177 12.23 -18.39 -13.81
CA LEU A 177 12.20 -17.86 -12.45
C LEU A 177 13.47 -18.24 -11.65
N GLU A 178 13.98 -19.46 -11.87
CA GLU A 178 15.20 -19.93 -11.21
C GLU A 178 16.43 -19.11 -11.62
N GLU A 179 16.56 -18.85 -12.93
CA GLU A 179 17.68 -18.06 -13.44
C GLU A 179 17.59 -16.60 -12.99
N ALA A 180 16.39 -16.01 -12.99
CA ALA A 180 16.17 -14.67 -12.46
C ALA A 180 16.61 -14.57 -10.99
N LYS A 181 16.30 -15.58 -10.15
CA LYS A 181 16.74 -15.65 -8.74
C LYS A 181 18.25 -15.78 -8.61
N LYS A 182 18.91 -16.61 -9.44
CA LYS A 182 20.38 -16.71 -9.47
C LYS A 182 21.07 -15.40 -9.84
N GLN A 183 20.41 -14.59 -10.65
CA GLN A 183 20.87 -13.27 -11.02
C GLN A 183 20.54 -12.19 -9.98
N ASN A 184 20.04 -12.56 -8.79
CA ASN A 184 19.60 -11.65 -7.72
C ASN A 184 18.52 -10.66 -8.17
N ALA A 185 17.66 -11.03 -9.12
CA ALA A 185 16.51 -10.22 -9.49
C ALA A 185 15.48 -10.26 -8.34
N THR A 186 15.10 -9.08 -7.87
CA THR A 186 14.08 -8.96 -6.80
C THR A 186 12.68 -9.02 -7.41
N GLY A 187 11.72 -9.60 -6.68
CA GLY A 187 10.33 -9.68 -7.11
C GLY A 187 9.39 -9.21 -6.02
N ALA A 188 8.42 -8.39 -6.36
CA ALA A 188 7.44 -7.89 -5.40
C ALA A 188 6.46 -8.97 -4.91
N PHE A 189 6.27 -10.07 -5.68
CA PHE A 189 5.20 -11.05 -5.44
C PHE A 189 5.66 -12.49 -5.74
N GLU A 190 6.56 -13.02 -4.94
CA GLU A 190 7.21 -14.32 -5.15
C GLU A 190 6.26 -15.50 -5.41
N THR A 191 5.02 -15.45 -4.93
CA THR A 191 4.04 -16.54 -5.04
C THR A 191 3.19 -16.52 -6.32
N LYS A 192 3.37 -15.51 -7.20
CA LYS A 192 2.51 -15.28 -8.37
C LYS A 192 3.22 -15.40 -9.72
N TYR A 193 4.50 -15.74 -9.72
CA TYR A 193 5.27 -15.85 -10.96
C TYR A 193 5.08 -17.22 -11.61
N GLY A 194 4.92 -17.22 -12.95
CA GLY A 194 4.96 -18.44 -13.77
C GLY A 194 6.39 -18.97 -13.93
N GLU A 195 6.55 -20.03 -14.73
CA GLU A 195 7.86 -20.62 -15.03
C GLU A 195 8.80 -19.64 -15.79
N ARG A 196 8.24 -18.76 -16.61
CA ARG A 196 8.96 -17.72 -17.33
C ARG A 196 8.57 -16.34 -16.82
N VAL A 197 9.57 -15.50 -16.65
CA VAL A 197 9.43 -14.14 -16.11
C VAL A 197 10.21 -13.14 -16.94
N LYS A 198 9.77 -11.88 -16.93
CA LYS A 198 10.52 -10.76 -17.48
C LYS A 198 11.32 -10.11 -16.37
N VAL A 199 12.61 -9.96 -16.60
CA VAL A 199 13.53 -9.24 -15.71
C VAL A 199 13.86 -7.91 -16.35
N TYR A 200 13.58 -6.84 -15.63
CA TYR A 200 13.94 -5.47 -16.02
C TYR A 200 15.19 -5.05 -15.27
N THR A 201 16.18 -4.62 -16.00
CA THR A 201 17.48 -4.18 -15.48
C THR A 201 17.68 -2.71 -15.81
N ILE A 202 17.83 -1.85 -14.82
CA ILE A 202 18.12 -0.42 -14.99
C ILE A 202 19.60 -0.17 -14.70
N GLY A 203 20.27 0.48 -15.61
CA GLY A 203 21.71 0.67 -15.57
C GLY A 203 22.45 -0.56 -16.06
N SER A 204 23.50 -0.38 -16.81
CA SER A 204 24.26 -1.46 -17.39
C SER A 204 25.61 -1.61 -16.73
N SER A 205 25.98 -2.83 -16.60
CA SER A 205 27.28 -3.41 -16.33
C SER A 205 28.42 -3.03 -17.28
N VAL A 206 28.44 -1.86 -17.89
CA VAL A 206 29.62 -1.43 -18.63
C VAL A 206 30.52 -0.65 -17.67
N GLY A 207 31.44 -1.36 -17.05
CA GLY A 207 32.52 -0.80 -16.23
C GLY A 207 32.50 -1.19 -14.74
N SER A 208 31.37 -1.25 -14.06
CA SER A 208 31.28 -1.62 -12.63
C SER A 208 30.52 -2.92 -12.34
N GLY A 209 29.95 -3.55 -13.33
CA GLY A 209 29.35 -4.88 -13.22
C GLY A 209 27.97 -4.95 -12.53
N GLN A 210 27.49 -3.91 -11.87
CA GLN A 210 26.26 -3.99 -11.07
C GLN A 210 25.19 -3.04 -11.58
N ALA A 211 23.97 -3.57 -11.82
CA ALA A 211 22.80 -2.78 -12.18
C ALA A 211 22.31 -1.97 -10.98
N PHE A 212 21.75 -0.79 -11.21
CA PHE A 212 21.14 0.01 -10.15
C PHE A 212 19.85 -0.64 -9.64
N SER A 213 19.01 -1.16 -10.54
CA SER A 213 17.84 -1.98 -10.20
C SER A 213 17.76 -3.19 -11.10
N LYS A 214 17.37 -4.35 -10.54
CA LYS A 214 17.09 -5.58 -11.27
C LYS A 214 15.88 -6.27 -10.69
N GLU A 215 14.76 -6.24 -11.39
CA GLU A 215 13.48 -6.67 -10.85
C GLU A 215 12.69 -7.54 -11.81
N ILE A 216 11.99 -8.55 -11.24
CA ILE A 216 11.00 -9.35 -11.95
C ILE A 216 9.71 -8.52 -12.02
N CYS A 217 9.32 -8.12 -13.24
CA CYS A 217 8.17 -7.24 -13.45
C CYS A 217 7.44 -7.55 -14.77
N GLY A 218 6.12 -7.28 -14.79
CA GLY A 218 5.30 -7.41 -16.01
C GLY A 218 5.43 -6.25 -17.01
N GLY A 219 6.04 -5.13 -16.62
CA GLY A 219 6.13 -3.91 -17.44
C GLY A 219 4.75 -3.23 -17.63
N PRO A 220 4.61 -2.25 -18.51
CA PRO A 220 5.66 -1.68 -19.35
C PRO A 220 6.59 -0.71 -18.61
N HIS A 221 7.75 -0.44 -19.21
CA HIS A 221 8.72 0.54 -18.75
C HIS A 221 9.20 1.39 -19.92
N VAL A 222 9.76 2.57 -19.63
CA VAL A 222 10.44 3.40 -20.63
C VAL A 222 11.76 2.77 -21.04
N GLU A 223 12.32 3.19 -22.17
CA GLU A 223 13.59 2.64 -22.67
C GLU A 223 14.81 3.18 -21.90
N ARG A 224 14.71 4.40 -21.40
CA ARG A 224 15.78 5.12 -20.68
C ARG A 224 15.22 5.97 -19.55
N THR A 225 16.00 6.16 -18.49
CA THR A 225 15.54 6.91 -17.32
C THR A 225 15.42 8.41 -17.55
N GLY A 226 16.17 8.99 -18.49
CA GLY A 226 16.19 10.41 -18.77
C GLY A 226 14.85 11.00 -19.24
N VAL A 227 13.93 10.16 -19.74
CA VAL A 227 12.59 10.62 -20.15
C VAL A 227 11.61 10.80 -19.01
N LEU A 228 12.00 10.46 -17.76
CA LEU A 228 11.12 10.51 -16.60
C LEU A 228 10.82 11.94 -16.14
N GLY A 229 11.70 12.89 -16.40
CA GLY A 229 11.63 14.23 -15.83
C GLY A 229 12.18 14.28 -14.42
N LYS A 230 11.72 15.20 -13.58
CA LYS A 230 12.21 15.37 -12.22
C LYS A 230 11.32 14.64 -11.22
N PHE A 231 11.90 13.72 -10.45
CA PHE A 231 11.20 13.00 -9.39
C PHE A 231 11.14 13.82 -8.11
N LYS A 232 9.97 13.84 -7.46
CA LYS A 232 9.75 14.58 -6.20
C LYS A 232 8.88 13.78 -5.23
N ILE A 233 9.39 13.61 -4.01
CA ILE A 233 8.63 13.02 -2.91
C ILE A 233 7.73 14.09 -2.30
N ILE A 234 6.42 13.90 -2.37
CA ILE A 234 5.42 14.83 -1.83
C ILE A 234 5.13 14.53 -0.37
N LYS A 235 5.10 13.24 0.01
CA LYS A 235 4.75 12.83 1.37
C LYS A 235 5.33 11.46 1.69
N GLU A 236 5.76 11.30 2.95
CA GLU A 236 6.07 10.02 3.58
C GLU A 236 5.20 9.86 4.83
N GLU A 237 4.54 8.71 4.97
CA GLU A 237 3.59 8.46 6.06
C GLU A 237 3.56 6.97 6.46
N ALA A 238 3.04 6.65 7.65
CA ALA A 238 2.73 5.27 8.01
C ALA A 238 1.54 4.77 7.18
N SER A 239 1.60 3.51 6.74
CA SER A 239 0.50 2.82 6.04
C SER A 239 -0.14 1.75 6.91
N SER A 240 0.69 0.96 7.58
CA SER A 240 0.30 -0.04 8.58
C SER A 240 1.52 -0.39 9.43
N SER A 241 1.36 -1.29 10.40
CA SER A 241 2.49 -1.74 11.22
C SER A 241 3.63 -2.30 10.36
N GLY A 242 4.83 -1.73 10.49
CA GLY A 242 6.02 -2.11 9.73
C GLY A 242 5.98 -1.75 8.24
N VAL A 243 5.02 -0.92 7.80
CA VAL A 243 4.89 -0.49 6.40
C VAL A 243 4.81 1.03 6.31
N ARG A 244 5.71 1.60 5.53
CA ARG A 244 5.74 3.03 5.19
C ARG A 244 5.21 3.26 3.79
N ARG A 245 4.73 4.46 3.54
CA ARG A 245 4.15 4.90 2.27
C ARG A 245 4.81 6.18 1.79
N ILE A 246 5.25 6.18 0.55
CA ILE A 246 5.69 7.38 -0.16
C ILE A 246 4.65 7.71 -1.23
N LYS A 247 4.33 9.01 -1.34
CA LYS A 247 3.64 9.61 -2.50
C LYS A 247 4.63 10.49 -3.23
N ALA A 248 4.74 10.30 -4.55
CA ALA A 248 5.68 11.04 -5.38
C ALA A 248 5.07 11.43 -6.74
N ILE A 249 5.64 12.45 -7.37
CA ILE A 249 5.28 12.93 -8.70
C ILE A 249 6.52 13.03 -9.59
N LEU A 250 6.29 13.11 -10.90
CA LEU A 250 7.26 13.49 -11.93
C LEU A 250 6.88 14.88 -12.46
N GLU A 251 7.83 15.83 -12.38
CA GLU A 251 7.71 17.21 -12.87
C GLU A 251 8.40 17.38 -14.22
#